data_2e6e66370e98ea73641bcb349b43adbb
#
_entry.id   2e6e66370e98ea73641bcb349b43adbb
#
_cell.length_a   1.000
_cell.length_b   1.000
_cell.length_c   1.000
_cell.angle_alpha   90.00
_cell.angle_beta   90.00
_cell.angle_gamma   90.00
#
_symmetry.space_group_name_H-M   'P 1'
#
loop_
_entity.id
_entity.type
_entity.pdbx_description
1 polymer ?
#
loop_
_entity_poly.entity_id
_entity_poly.type
_entity_poly.pdbx_seq_one_letter_code
_entity_poly.pdbx_strand_id
1 'polypeptide(L)'
;MLVFVVGLVVAYLKTTEAPQAPPSVVETSAEKAREVILYFASVGGQALVAETRDIAECQQEEDCLRDTVRALIAGSQGELAAILPAQVVLKDVSVEGSLVNVDFSQELISAHPGGTQSELLTIYGLVDTLAVNFPHLRQMRVLVDGAPIATLKGHVDLRQPINPDFSLVEEGTAPVGSILSLPAGGDE
;
A
#
# COMPACT_ATOMS: atom_id res chain seq x y z
N MET A 1 -6.93 -79.32 -15.53
CA MET A 1 -6.01 -78.36 -16.16
C MET A 1 -6.59 -76.91 -16.27
N LEU A 2 -7.88 -76.67 -16.05
CA LEU A 2 -8.51 -75.37 -16.16
C LEU A 2 -8.37 -74.47 -14.90
N VAL A 3 -8.27 -75.06 -13.72
CA VAL A 3 -8.23 -74.34 -12.42
C VAL A 3 -6.88 -73.65 -12.17
N PHE A 4 -5.76 -74.20 -12.72
CA PHE A 4 -4.43 -73.61 -12.56
C PHE A 4 -4.22 -72.31 -13.40
N VAL A 5 -4.87 -72.20 -14.55
CA VAL A 5 -4.73 -71.04 -15.44
C VAL A 5 -5.44 -69.80 -14.86
N VAL A 6 -6.60 -70.00 -14.21
CA VAL A 6 -7.36 -68.90 -13.60
C VAL A 6 -6.63 -68.31 -12.39
N GLY A 7 -5.92 -69.14 -11.60
CA GLY A 7 -5.14 -68.66 -10.47
C GLY A 7 -3.95 -67.78 -10.88
N LEU A 8 -3.31 -68.10 -12.00
CA LEU A 8 -2.15 -67.35 -12.48
C LEU A 8 -2.50 -65.99 -13.10
N VAL A 9 -3.68 -65.90 -13.71
CA VAL A 9 -4.20 -64.65 -14.27
C VAL A 9 -4.65 -63.69 -13.17
N VAL A 10 -5.23 -64.20 -12.08
CA VAL A 10 -5.64 -63.33 -10.93
C VAL A 10 -4.43 -62.84 -10.17
N ALA A 11 -3.34 -63.60 -10.08
CA ALA A 11 -2.08 -63.15 -9.47
C ALA A 11 -1.36 -62.10 -10.32
N TYR A 12 -1.46 -62.18 -11.66
CA TYR A 12 -0.81 -61.21 -12.56
C TYR A 12 -1.52 -59.83 -12.57
N LEU A 13 -2.84 -59.79 -12.33
CA LEU A 13 -3.61 -58.55 -12.28
C LEU A 13 -3.47 -57.76 -10.96
N LYS A 14 -2.89 -58.35 -9.92
CA LYS A 14 -2.65 -57.70 -8.63
C LYS A 14 -1.32 -56.96 -8.50
N THR A 15 -0.42 -57.09 -9.47
CA THR A 15 0.96 -56.54 -9.39
C THR A 15 1.19 -55.29 -10.25
N THR A 16 0.16 -54.69 -10.86
CA THR A 16 0.28 -53.44 -11.60
C THR A 16 -0.33 -52.28 -10.87
N GLU A 17 0.00 -52.14 -9.57
CA GLU A 17 -0.21 -50.88 -8.86
C GLU A 17 0.98 -50.00 -9.19
N ALA A 18 0.76 -49.04 -10.08
CA ALA A 18 1.76 -48.04 -10.44
C ALA A 18 2.22 -47.29 -9.17
N PRO A 19 3.53 -47.03 -9.02
CA PRO A 19 3.99 -46.22 -7.89
C PRO A 19 3.28 -44.87 -7.94
N GLN A 20 2.47 -44.56 -6.93
CA GLN A 20 1.94 -43.22 -6.74
C GLN A 20 3.15 -42.31 -6.59
N ALA A 21 3.31 -41.40 -7.54
CA ALA A 21 4.24 -40.28 -7.40
C ALA A 21 3.96 -39.59 -6.05
N PRO A 22 4.98 -39.27 -5.28
CA PRO A 22 4.79 -38.52 -4.05
C PRO A 22 4.02 -37.25 -4.39
N PRO A 23 3.07 -36.81 -3.51
CA PRO A 23 2.35 -35.56 -3.74
C PRO A 23 3.39 -34.46 -3.98
N SER A 24 3.34 -33.86 -5.15
CA SER A 24 4.12 -32.67 -5.42
C SER A 24 3.76 -31.65 -4.33
N VAL A 25 4.68 -31.46 -3.41
CA VAL A 25 4.65 -30.33 -2.49
C VAL A 25 4.68 -29.13 -3.41
N VAL A 26 3.52 -28.50 -3.61
CA VAL A 26 3.46 -27.16 -4.17
C VAL A 26 4.20 -26.34 -3.13
N GLU A 27 5.49 -26.08 -3.35
CA GLU A 27 6.19 -25.03 -2.66
C GLU A 27 5.41 -23.77 -3.02
N THR A 28 4.48 -23.38 -2.15
CA THR A 28 3.99 -22.03 -2.10
C THR A 28 5.24 -21.21 -1.81
N SER A 29 5.88 -20.69 -2.86
CA SER A 29 6.88 -19.67 -2.69
C SER A 29 6.17 -18.58 -1.90
N ALA A 30 6.51 -18.45 -0.62
CA ALA A 30 6.07 -17.31 0.17
C ALA A 30 6.53 -16.10 -0.63
N GLU A 31 5.59 -15.42 -1.29
CA GLU A 31 5.87 -14.13 -1.90
C GLU A 31 6.48 -13.30 -0.78
N LYS A 32 7.73 -12.91 -0.97
CA LYS A 32 8.37 -12.03 -0.01
C LYS A 32 7.50 -10.80 0.11
N ALA A 33 7.12 -10.49 1.34
CA ALA A 33 6.30 -9.34 1.67
C ALA A 33 7.21 -8.19 2.12
N ARG A 34 6.82 -6.97 1.75
CA ARG A 34 7.41 -5.74 2.27
C ARG A 34 6.42 -5.09 3.21
N GLU A 35 6.84 -4.84 4.44
CA GLU A 35 6.06 -4.08 5.40
C GLU A 35 6.07 -2.60 5.02
N VAL A 36 4.89 -1.97 5.00
CA VAL A 36 4.68 -0.55 4.76
C VAL A 36 3.80 0.04 5.85
N ILE A 37 4.00 1.33 6.11
CA ILE A 37 3.21 2.12 7.03
C ILE A 37 2.23 2.98 6.22
N LEU A 38 0.96 2.87 6.51
CA LEU A 38 -0.11 3.62 5.87
C LEU A 38 -0.77 4.53 6.91
N TYR A 39 -1.03 5.77 6.55
CA TYR A 39 -1.75 6.69 7.41
C TYR A 39 -3.22 6.80 6.99
N PHE A 40 -4.12 6.49 7.91
CA PHE A 40 -5.56 6.61 7.75
C PHE A 40 -6.12 7.62 8.75
N ALA A 41 -7.32 8.11 8.51
CA ALA A 41 -7.94 9.02 9.45
C ALA A 41 -8.44 8.28 10.69
N SER A 42 -8.27 8.88 11.88
CA SER A 42 -8.91 8.40 13.11
C SER A 42 -10.42 8.36 12.95
N VAL A 43 -11.11 7.54 13.75
CA VAL A 43 -12.58 7.39 13.70
C VAL A 43 -13.32 8.73 13.82
N GLY A 44 -12.73 9.69 14.55
CA GLY A 44 -13.25 11.06 14.65
C GLY A 44 -12.86 12.00 13.50
N GLY A 45 -12.01 11.54 12.57
CA GLY A 45 -11.53 12.35 11.43
C GLY A 45 -10.71 13.59 11.86
N GLN A 46 -10.00 13.53 12.98
CA GLN A 46 -9.24 14.65 13.52
C GLN A 46 -7.73 14.53 13.37
N ALA A 47 -7.22 13.30 13.25
CA ALA A 47 -5.80 12.99 13.15
C ALA A 47 -5.56 11.85 12.17
N LEU A 48 -4.29 11.65 11.82
CA LEU A 48 -3.79 10.49 11.08
C LEU A 48 -3.27 9.44 12.06
N VAL A 49 -3.60 8.19 11.81
CA VAL A 49 -3.20 7.03 12.60
C VAL A 49 -2.46 6.05 11.69
N ALA A 50 -1.31 5.57 12.14
CA ALA A 50 -0.51 4.62 11.40
C ALA A 50 -1.12 3.21 11.45
N GLU A 51 -1.16 2.54 10.32
CA GLU A 51 -1.48 1.13 10.17
C GLU A 51 -0.35 0.45 9.40
N THR A 52 0.22 -0.61 9.97
CA THR A 52 1.23 -1.42 9.28
C THR A 52 0.54 -2.45 8.39
N ARG A 53 1.06 -2.61 7.16
CA ARG A 53 0.53 -3.56 6.19
C ARG A 53 1.65 -4.18 5.36
N ASP A 54 1.47 -5.44 5.01
CA ASP A 54 2.32 -6.11 4.04
C ASP A 54 1.81 -5.87 2.61
N ILE A 55 2.71 -5.47 1.72
CA ILE A 55 2.51 -5.44 0.28
C ILE A 55 3.42 -6.47 -0.39
N ALA A 56 3.17 -6.82 -1.64
CA ALA A 56 4.07 -7.68 -2.40
C ALA A 56 5.47 -7.07 -2.49
N GLU A 57 6.52 -7.90 -2.41
CA GLU A 57 7.88 -7.42 -2.65
C GLU A 57 8.00 -6.92 -4.08
N CYS A 58 8.44 -5.70 -4.24
CA CYS A 58 8.61 -5.04 -5.52
C CYS A 58 10.10 -4.89 -5.82
N GLN A 59 10.49 -5.07 -7.08
CA GLN A 59 11.87 -4.96 -7.52
C GLN A 59 12.23 -3.54 -7.95
N GLN A 60 11.24 -2.76 -8.36
CA GLN A 60 11.40 -1.37 -8.76
C GLN A 60 10.64 -0.46 -7.80
N GLU A 61 11.22 0.68 -7.50
CA GLU A 61 10.66 1.62 -6.52
C GLU A 61 9.27 2.12 -6.92
N GLU A 62 9.07 2.41 -8.20
CA GLU A 62 7.78 2.88 -8.72
C GLU A 62 6.66 1.86 -8.54
N ASP A 63 6.97 0.56 -8.61
CA ASP A 63 6.01 -0.50 -8.31
C ASP A 63 5.67 -0.53 -6.83
N CYS A 64 6.67 -0.36 -5.95
CA CYS A 64 6.45 -0.25 -4.50
C CYS A 64 5.59 0.97 -4.15
N LEU A 65 5.87 2.12 -4.75
CA LEU A 65 5.08 3.33 -4.58
C LEU A 65 3.64 3.12 -5.03
N ARG A 66 3.46 2.51 -6.20
CA ARG A 66 2.14 2.21 -6.76
C ARG A 66 1.34 1.28 -5.85
N ASP A 67 1.96 0.23 -5.33
CA ASP A 67 1.29 -0.72 -4.46
C ASP A 67 1.01 -0.14 -3.08
N THR A 68 1.87 0.74 -2.55
CA THR A 68 1.62 1.50 -1.33
C THR A 68 0.39 2.43 -1.49
N VAL A 69 0.30 3.16 -2.61
CA VAL A 69 -0.87 4.03 -2.88
C VAL A 69 -2.14 3.20 -3.10
N ARG A 70 -2.04 2.05 -3.77
CA ARG A 70 -3.19 1.12 -3.91
C ARG A 70 -3.67 0.59 -2.58
N ALA A 71 -2.76 0.30 -1.65
CA ALA A 71 -3.10 -0.12 -0.30
C ALA A 71 -3.84 0.98 0.48
N LEU A 72 -3.46 2.26 0.30
CA LEU A 72 -4.21 3.40 0.84
C LEU A 72 -5.62 3.51 0.24
N ILE A 73 -5.75 3.35 -1.08
CA ILE A 73 -7.06 3.40 -1.77
C ILE A 73 -7.97 2.26 -1.28
N ALA A 74 -7.40 1.08 -1.03
CA ALA A 74 -8.16 -0.06 -0.50
C ALA A 74 -8.76 0.19 0.90
N GLY A 75 -8.28 1.22 1.61
CA GLY A 75 -8.75 1.58 2.94
C GLY A 75 -8.10 0.78 4.07
N SER A 76 -8.41 1.14 5.31
CA SER A 76 -7.92 0.45 6.51
C SER A 76 -8.46 -0.98 6.60
N GLN A 77 -7.66 -1.88 7.16
CA GLN A 77 -8.08 -3.23 7.55
C GLN A 77 -8.69 -3.28 8.96
N GLY A 78 -8.54 -2.19 9.71
CA GLY A 78 -9.13 -1.98 11.04
C GLY A 78 -10.36 -1.08 11.00
N GLU A 79 -10.52 -0.30 12.07
CA GLU A 79 -11.66 0.63 12.25
C GLU A 79 -11.36 2.06 11.78
N LEU A 80 -10.18 2.32 11.21
CA LEU A 80 -9.79 3.66 10.78
C LEU A 80 -10.57 4.08 9.52
N ALA A 81 -10.79 5.38 9.37
CA ALA A 81 -11.50 5.90 8.22
C ALA A 81 -10.55 6.08 7.01
N ALA A 82 -11.03 5.71 5.83
CA ALA A 82 -10.30 5.92 4.59
C ALA A 82 -10.06 7.41 4.34
N ILE A 83 -8.87 7.76 3.86
CA ILE A 83 -8.51 9.14 3.49
C ILE A 83 -8.79 9.44 2.01
N LEU A 84 -8.98 8.43 1.19
CA LEU A 84 -9.24 8.54 -0.23
C LEU A 84 -10.66 8.02 -0.54
N PRO A 85 -11.35 8.62 -1.53
CA PRO A 85 -12.64 8.10 -1.99
C PRO A 85 -12.50 6.67 -2.53
N ALA A 86 -13.43 5.79 -2.21
CA ALA A 86 -13.40 4.39 -2.64
C ALA A 86 -13.46 4.19 -4.17
N GLN A 87 -13.96 5.21 -4.89
CA GLN A 87 -14.11 5.19 -6.35
C GLN A 87 -12.85 5.67 -7.08
N VAL A 88 -11.87 6.24 -6.34
CA VAL A 88 -10.67 6.79 -6.96
C VAL A 88 -9.83 5.66 -7.60
N VAL A 89 -9.29 5.94 -8.76
CA VAL A 89 -8.36 5.04 -9.46
C VAL A 89 -7.00 5.69 -9.52
N LEU A 90 -5.97 4.97 -9.12
CA LEU A 90 -4.58 5.36 -9.35
C LEU A 90 -4.26 5.12 -10.83
N LYS A 91 -3.91 6.18 -11.55
CA LYS A 91 -3.57 6.14 -12.96
C LYS A 91 -2.08 5.90 -13.17
N ASP A 92 -1.24 6.69 -12.49
CA ASP A 92 0.20 6.58 -12.60
C ASP A 92 0.93 7.08 -11.35
N VAL A 93 2.16 6.62 -11.19
CA VAL A 93 3.13 7.12 -10.20
C VAL A 93 4.46 7.24 -10.90
N SER A 94 5.09 8.40 -10.79
CA SER A 94 6.43 8.65 -11.34
C SER A 94 7.29 9.45 -10.37
N VAL A 95 8.62 9.25 -10.44
CA VAL A 95 9.59 9.89 -9.55
C VAL A 95 10.54 10.77 -10.37
N GLU A 96 10.69 12.01 -9.93
CA GLU A 96 11.62 12.99 -10.49
C GLU A 96 12.56 13.49 -9.38
N GLY A 97 13.69 12.82 -9.19
CA GLY A 97 14.60 13.12 -8.08
C GLY A 97 13.98 12.83 -6.73
N SER A 98 13.67 13.86 -5.94
CA SER A 98 12.99 13.72 -4.65
C SER A 98 11.49 14.05 -4.70
N LEU A 99 10.96 14.33 -5.89
CA LEU A 99 9.54 14.60 -6.13
C LEU A 99 8.86 13.35 -6.65
N VAL A 100 7.77 12.94 -6.00
CA VAL A 100 6.86 11.91 -6.52
C VAL A 100 5.62 12.59 -7.10
N ASN A 101 5.26 12.24 -8.34
CA ASN A 101 4.01 12.63 -8.96
C ASN A 101 3.04 11.46 -8.83
N VAL A 102 1.84 11.70 -8.32
CA VAL A 102 0.79 10.70 -8.17
C VAL A 102 -0.43 11.15 -8.94
N ASP A 103 -0.79 10.41 -9.98
CA ASP A 103 -1.91 10.73 -10.87
C ASP A 103 -3.12 9.87 -10.54
N PHE A 104 -4.22 10.54 -10.28
CA PHE A 104 -5.50 9.93 -9.95
C PHE A 104 -6.56 10.23 -11.01
N SER A 105 -7.62 9.44 -10.98
CA SER A 105 -8.83 9.73 -11.75
C SER A 105 -9.62 10.90 -11.14
N GLN A 106 -10.56 11.45 -11.92
CA GLN A 106 -11.41 12.60 -11.53
C GLN A 106 -12.21 12.35 -10.24
N GLU A 107 -12.39 11.10 -9.85
CA GLU A 107 -13.11 10.71 -8.64
C GLU A 107 -12.40 11.19 -7.37
N LEU A 108 -11.08 11.46 -7.41
CA LEU A 108 -10.38 12.12 -6.32
C LEU A 108 -11.03 13.44 -5.94
N ILE A 109 -11.48 14.21 -6.94
CA ILE A 109 -12.17 15.49 -6.72
C ILE A 109 -13.67 15.28 -6.58
N SER A 110 -14.31 14.58 -7.53
CA SER A 110 -15.77 14.52 -7.61
C SER A 110 -16.40 13.78 -6.43
N ALA A 111 -15.77 12.69 -5.95
CA ALA A 111 -16.25 11.88 -4.85
C ALA A 111 -15.67 12.29 -3.47
N HIS A 112 -14.75 13.25 -3.41
CA HIS A 112 -14.19 13.73 -2.15
C HIS A 112 -15.27 14.46 -1.34
N PRO A 113 -15.42 14.18 -0.01
CA PRO A 113 -16.46 14.77 0.82
C PRO A 113 -16.31 16.29 0.99
N GLY A 114 -15.10 16.82 0.83
CA GLY A 114 -14.79 18.23 1.04
C GLY A 114 -14.60 18.59 2.51
N GLY A 115 -14.31 19.89 2.74
CA GLY A 115 -14.01 20.45 4.07
C GLY A 115 -12.52 20.43 4.39
N THR A 116 -12.07 21.45 5.13
CA THR A 116 -10.65 21.69 5.43
C THR A 116 -9.98 20.49 6.05
N GLN A 117 -10.58 19.89 7.08
CA GLN A 117 -9.99 18.75 7.79
C GLN A 117 -9.87 17.52 6.88
N SER A 118 -10.91 17.23 6.10
CA SER A 118 -10.89 16.10 5.18
C SER A 118 -9.83 16.24 4.08
N GLU A 119 -9.68 17.46 3.50
CA GLU A 119 -8.63 17.72 2.52
C GLU A 119 -7.23 17.59 3.13
N LEU A 120 -7.01 18.12 4.35
CA LEU A 120 -5.73 18.00 5.06
C LEU A 120 -5.38 16.54 5.30
N LEU A 121 -6.31 15.74 5.84
CA LEU A 121 -6.07 14.33 6.12
C LEU A 121 -5.82 13.53 4.82
N THR A 122 -6.51 13.85 3.73
CA THR A 122 -6.26 13.22 2.43
C THR A 122 -4.85 13.51 1.91
N ILE A 123 -4.46 14.78 1.88
CA ILE A 123 -3.19 15.19 1.30
C ILE A 123 -2.02 14.78 2.18
N TYR A 124 -2.08 15.06 3.49
CA TYR A 124 -0.99 14.70 4.39
C TYR A 124 -0.92 13.20 4.68
N GLY A 125 -2.04 12.51 4.79
CA GLY A 125 -2.03 11.06 4.88
C GLY A 125 -1.36 10.38 3.67
N LEU A 126 -1.53 10.94 2.48
CA LEU A 126 -0.88 10.44 1.27
C LEU A 126 0.62 10.76 1.25
N VAL A 127 1.01 12.04 1.42
CA VAL A 127 2.43 12.43 1.35
C VAL A 127 3.24 11.86 2.51
N ASP A 128 2.71 11.80 3.71
CA ASP A 128 3.39 11.24 4.89
C ASP A 128 3.56 9.74 4.77
N THR A 129 2.56 9.03 4.23
CA THR A 129 2.69 7.61 3.88
C THR A 129 3.84 7.37 2.91
N LEU A 130 3.95 8.17 1.85
CA LEU A 130 5.04 8.02 0.88
C LEU A 130 6.38 8.36 1.52
N ALA A 131 6.48 9.43 2.29
CA ALA A 131 7.72 9.87 2.90
C ALA A 131 8.25 8.92 3.98
N VAL A 132 7.39 8.30 4.80
CA VAL A 132 7.83 7.35 5.84
C VAL A 132 8.36 6.05 5.24
N ASN A 133 7.80 5.59 4.13
CA ASN A 133 8.21 4.36 3.44
C ASN A 133 9.37 4.58 2.44
N PHE A 134 9.53 5.81 1.94
CA PHE A 134 10.53 6.21 0.95
C PHE A 134 11.20 7.51 1.38
N PRO A 135 12.15 7.47 2.35
CA PRO A 135 12.67 8.67 3.03
C PRO A 135 13.45 9.65 2.12
N HIS A 136 13.85 9.24 0.92
CA HIS A 136 14.50 10.12 -0.05
C HIS A 136 13.50 11.01 -0.80
N LEU A 137 12.21 10.64 -0.81
CA LEU A 137 11.13 11.47 -1.36
C LEU A 137 10.81 12.61 -0.38
N ARG A 138 10.96 13.82 -0.85
CA ARG A 138 10.80 15.05 -0.06
C ARG A 138 9.55 15.82 -0.39
N GLN A 139 8.98 15.56 -1.56
CA GLN A 139 7.84 16.29 -2.09
C GLN A 139 6.91 15.38 -2.86
N MET A 140 5.62 15.69 -2.83
CA MET A 140 4.60 15.03 -3.63
C MET A 140 3.83 16.07 -4.45
N ARG A 141 3.54 15.74 -5.70
CA ARG A 141 2.58 16.47 -6.55
C ARG A 141 1.40 15.59 -6.86
N VAL A 142 0.21 16.13 -6.67
CA VAL A 142 -1.04 15.46 -7.02
C VAL A 142 -1.44 15.88 -8.43
N LEU A 143 -1.69 14.89 -9.27
CA LEU A 143 -2.26 15.06 -10.60
C LEU A 143 -3.65 14.43 -10.65
N VAL A 144 -4.49 14.97 -11.50
CA VAL A 144 -5.79 14.36 -11.85
C VAL A 144 -5.91 14.34 -13.37
N ASP A 145 -6.08 13.15 -13.91
CA ASP A 145 -6.12 12.90 -15.35
C ASP A 145 -4.88 13.47 -16.08
N GLY A 146 -3.69 13.32 -15.45
CA GLY A 146 -2.41 13.78 -15.96
C GLY A 146 -2.13 15.27 -15.78
N ALA A 147 -3.04 16.05 -15.17
CA ALA A 147 -2.89 17.49 -15.00
C ALA A 147 -2.73 17.89 -13.52
N PRO A 148 -1.80 18.83 -13.19
CA PRO A 148 -1.71 19.39 -11.86
C PRO A 148 -3.03 20.12 -11.50
N ILE A 149 -3.44 19.98 -10.24
CA ILE A 149 -4.65 20.61 -9.72
C ILE A 149 -4.31 21.71 -8.73
N ALA A 150 -5.19 22.69 -8.59
CA ALA A 150 -5.00 23.79 -7.65
C ALA A 150 -5.43 23.42 -6.22
N THR A 151 -6.43 22.56 -6.07
CA THR A 151 -7.00 22.11 -4.80
C THR A 151 -7.97 20.97 -5.05
N LEU A 152 -8.32 20.18 -4.02
CA LEU A 152 -9.39 19.16 -4.12
C LEU A 152 -10.78 19.84 -4.05
N LYS A 153 -11.04 20.59 -2.99
CA LYS A 153 -12.34 21.24 -2.73
C LYS A 153 -12.21 22.70 -2.23
N GLY A 154 -11.03 23.32 -2.39
CA GLY A 154 -10.84 24.74 -2.15
C GLY A 154 -10.08 25.11 -0.86
N HIS A 155 -9.59 24.16 -0.08
CA HIS A 155 -8.99 24.45 1.22
C HIS A 155 -7.47 24.26 1.26
N VAL A 156 -6.91 23.27 0.55
CA VAL A 156 -5.47 23.02 0.49
C VAL A 156 -4.93 23.45 -0.88
N ASP A 157 -3.91 24.30 -0.89
CA ASP A 157 -3.24 24.73 -2.14
C ASP A 157 -2.30 23.63 -2.65
N LEU A 158 -2.61 23.06 -3.81
CA LEU A 158 -1.88 22.00 -4.46
C LEU A 158 -1.12 22.44 -5.73
N ARG A 159 -1.06 23.76 -5.98
CA ARG A 159 -0.34 24.32 -7.16
C ARG A 159 1.15 24.08 -7.09
N GLN A 160 1.70 23.95 -5.89
CA GLN A 160 3.09 23.58 -5.65
C GLN A 160 3.16 22.18 -5.06
N PRO A 161 4.27 21.45 -5.24
CA PRO A 161 4.49 20.18 -4.55
C PRO A 161 4.38 20.33 -3.03
N ILE A 162 3.80 19.34 -2.37
CA ILE A 162 3.59 19.30 -0.93
C ILE A 162 4.75 18.59 -0.26
N ASN A 163 5.26 19.17 0.82
CA ASN A 163 6.22 18.51 1.71
C ASN A 163 5.48 17.68 2.76
N PRO A 164 6.06 16.57 3.23
CA PRO A 164 5.51 15.84 4.39
C PRO A 164 5.42 16.72 5.62
N ASP A 165 4.36 16.53 6.40
CA ASP A 165 4.16 17.21 7.69
C ASP A 165 3.40 16.28 8.64
N PHE A 166 4.14 15.58 9.49
CA PHE A 166 3.62 14.61 10.43
C PHE A 166 2.89 15.23 11.64
N SER A 167 2.64 16.54 11.64
CA SER A 167 1.95 17.22 12.75
C SER A 167 0.49 16.75 12.94
N LEU A 168 -0.10 16.17 11.91
CA LEU A 168 -1.44 15.56 11.97
C LEU A 168 -1.43 14.10 12.44
N VAL A 169 -0.27 13.48 12.59
CA VAL A 169 -0.15 12.10 13.04
C VAL A 169 -0.34 12.03 14.56
N GLU A 170 -1.21 11.14 15.02
CA GLU A 170 -1.45 10.91 16.45
C GLU A 170 -0.21 10.33 17.12
N GLU A 171 0.22 10.94 18.24
CA GLU A 171 1.39 10.50 18.98
C GLU A 171 1.22 9.06 19.51
N GLY A 172 2.26 8.24 19.37
CA GLY A 172 2.25 6.83 19.79
C GLY A 172 1.79 5.84 18.72
N THR A 173 1.34 6.31 17.57
CA THR A 173 1.02 5.46 16.41
C THR A 173 2.14 5.46 15.36
N ALA A 174 3.09 6.39 15.46
CA ALA A 174 4.27 6.37 14.61
C ALA A 174 5.16 5.15 14.93
N PRO A 175 5.64 4.40 13.93
CA PRO A 175 6.53 3.27 14.16
C PRO A 175 7.81 3.76 14.84
N VAL A 176 8.18 3.05 15.91
CA VAL A 176 9.44 3.28 16.65
C VAL A 176 10.61 2.90 15.75
N GLY A 177 11.03 3.82 14.90
CA GLY A 177 12.13 3.59 13.93
C GLY A 177 12.40 4.77 13.01
N SER A 178 11.45 5.66 12.81
CA SER A 178 11.62 6.86 11.98
C SER A 178 11.95 8.08 12.83
N ILE A 179 13.07 8.00 13.55
CA ILE A 179 13.53 9.14 14.34
C ILE A 179 14.40 10.02 13.44
N LEU A 180 13.83 11.08 12.93
CA LEU A 180 14.60 12.30 12.75
C LEU A 180 14.88 12.84 14.16
N SER A 181 15.96 12.38 14.78
CA SER A 181 16.59 13.13 15.86
C SER A 181 17.15 14.40 15.25
N LEU A 182 16.35 15.47 15.26
CA LEU A 182 16.90 16.81 15.15
C LEU A 182 17.82 17.01 16.37
N PRO A 183 19.11 17.37 16.17
CA PRO A 183 19.93 17.75 17.29
C PRO A 183 19.30 19.00 17.93
N ALA A 184 18.97 18.89 19.20
CA ALA A 184 18.62 20.05 20.00
C ALA A 184 19.79 21.05 19.88
N GLY A 185 19.51 22.22 19.34
CA GLY A 185 20.46 23.32 19.28
C GLY A 185 20.94 23.60 20.71
N GLY A 186 22.21 23.32 20.98
CA GLY A 186 22.86 23.76 22.21
C GLY A 186 23.04 25.26 22.13
N ASP A 187 22.49 25.95 23.10
CA ASP A 187 22.87 27.31 23.46
C ASP A 187 24.32 27.31 23.95
N GLU A 188 25.18 28.08 23.31
CA GLU A 188 26.31 28.83 23.88
C GLU A 188 26.60 30.05 23.02
#